data_1ab05c11faf6b8ae8f3c0dbdfcd92b53
#
_entry.id   1ab05c11faf6b8ae8f3c0dbdfcd92b53
#
_cell.length_a   1.000
_cell.length_b   1.000
_cell.length_c   1.000
_cell.angle_alpha   90.00
_cell.angle_beta   90.00
_cell.angle_gamma   90.00
#
_symmetry.space_group_name_H-M   'P 1'
#
loop_
_entity.id
_entity.type
_entity.pdbx_description
1 polymer ?
#
loop_
_entity_poly.entity_id
_entity_poly.type
_entity_poly.pdbx_seq_one_letter_code
_entity_poly.pdbx_strand_id
1 'polypeptide(L)'
;MSRKLPVRTLGEIALAEVAGSIVGAIGSMLQTTYNFGVEPDFTFLIVEIKSYMETMGATSAIYEDLLRVILCSDSLEAVIRFCCLQTLLNEAVHTLMTEIFPYTYYERILQVIAAQGRGLRQLNMKGVWVKEEYMCFMYEIIKHLPQLTKLTIPHIANDNLLKHISDYCKNLRHLDISGDTDITDIGLEYLSYGESRFNLTVLDIGSLGEENVCHTDIAMLLMNLPNLVSLVSYSFVGRSLQYILDNKDPAFRCKLVYLHDTGTKAKAMDAIIDACPNLQDLYIDSPETNTLVKLSKVNLRRLKLYKFNCSELLTLLESIGNFTRHLTVIKGRGTMEIHRLIRCCPNLIDLDFYMMDSLSFSGDHGFLDLQGLEILSSPISQPGLRNLLSLSTTLKRLAIDSVTFTDEDFSTLMIEKDFYHLEDVWFTTAPNLSMASVEILMDRCPELQSLGQLSGWSLTPDDVTLLRGILKSCNSSLVLSPASIFP
;
A
#
# COMPACT_ATOMS: atom_id res chain seq x y z
N MET A 1 7.44 -22.97 19.42
CA MET A 1 6.51 -23.46 18.38
C MET A 1 5.79 -22.25 17.80
N SER A 2 5.91 -22.04 16.50
CA SER A 2 5.22 -20.97 15.77
C SER A 2 3.70 -21.00 15.98
N ARG A 3 3.05 -19.85 15.80
CA ARG A 3 1.60 -19.68 16.00
C ARG A 3 0.79 -20.74 15.24
N LYS A 4 -0.18 -21.33 15.89
CA LYS A 4 -1.11 -22.27 15.22
C LYS A 4 -2.10 -21.47 14.37
N LEU A 5 -2.57 -22.10 13.27
CA LEU A 5 -3.63 -21.52 12.46
C LEU A 5 -4.82 -21.14 13.36
N PRO A 6 -5.32 -19.90 13.26
CA PRO A 6 -6.49 -19.49 14.02
C PRO A 6 -7.68 -20.37 13.65
N VAL A 7 -8.50 -20.70 14.63
CA VAL A 7 -9.75 -21.42 14.38
C VAL A 7 -10.66 -20.48 13.59
N ARG A 8 -11.03 -20.89 12.37
CA ARG A 8 -11.97 -20.12 11.54
C ARG A 8 -13.29 -19.96 12.27
N THR A 9 -13.87 -18.78 12.20
CA THR A 9 -15.22 -18.54 12.69
C THR A 9 -16.25 -19.34 11.87
N LEU A 10 -17.40 -19.65 12.46
CA LEU A 10 -18.51 -20.27 11.73
C LEU A 10 -18.92 -19.46 10.49
N GLY A 11 -18.84 -18.14 10.56
CA GLY A 11 -19.11 -17.24 9.44
C GLY A 11 -18.11 -17.43 8.30
N GLU A 12 -16.81 -17.48 8.59
CA GLU A 12 -15.76 -17.74 7.60
C GLU A 12 -15.87 -19.12 6.95
N ILE A 13 -16.23 -20.15 7.72
CA ILE A 13 -16.46 -21.49 7.20
C ILE A 13 -17.67 -21.49 6.27
N ALA A 14 -18.80 -20.92 6.71
CA ALA A 14 -20.02 -20.85 5.92
C ALA A 14 -19.81 -20.04 4.62
N LEU A 15 -19.11 -18.93 4.70
CA LEU A 15 -18.77 -18.10 3.52
C LEU A 15 -17.91 -18.91 2.51
N ALA A 16 -16.91 -19.63 3.00
CA ALA A 16 -16.05 -20.47 2.16
C ALA A 16 -16.85 -21.62 1.49
N GLU A 17 -17.78 -22.23 2.20
CA GLU A 17 -18.65 -23.30 1.65
C GLU A 17 -19.59 -22.74 0.58
N VAL A 18 -20.21 -21.59 0.82
CA VAL A 18 -21.09 -20.94 -0.18
C VAL A 18 -20.28 -20.53 -1.41
N ALA A 19 -19.13 -19.89 -1.22
CA ALA A 19 -18.23 -19.54 -2.31
C ALA A 19 -17.79 -20.77 -3.11
N GLY A 20 -17.38 -21.84 -2.42
CA GLY A 20 -17.00 -23.14 -3.01
C GLY A 20 -18.15 -23.77 -3.80
N SER A 21 -19.38 -23.68 -3.31
CA SER A 21 -20.57 -24.21 -3.99
C SER A 21 -20.87 -23.44 -5.29
N ILE A 22 -20.81 -22.10 -5.25
CA ILE A 22 -21.03 -21.26 -6.44
C ILE A 22 -19.95 -21.53 -7.49
N VAL A 23 -18.68 -21.50 -7.07
CA VAL A 23 -17.53 -21.76 -7.94
C VAL A 23 -17.59 -23.18 -8.53
N GLY A 24 -17.94 -24.17 -7.70
CA GLY A 24 -18.09 -25.55 -8.11
C GLY A 24 -19.20 -25.77 -9.14
N ALA A 25 -20.34 -25.12 -8.98
CA ALA A 25 -21.43 -25.16 -9.95
C ALA A 25 -21.03 -24.59 -11.31
N ILE A 26 -20.38 -23.41 -11.32
CA ILE A 26 -19.88 -22.75 -12.54
C ILE A 26 -18.78 -23.60 -13.19
N GLY A 27 -17.81 -24.11 -12.40
CA GLY A 27 -16.72 -24.94 -12.88
C GLY A 27 -17.20 -26.27 -13.48
N SER A 28 -18.19 -26.92 -12.87
CA SER A 28 -18.77 -28.18 -13.38
C SER A 28 -19.49 -27.95 -14.73
N MET A 29 -20.21 -26.85 -14.86
CA MET A 29 -20.83 -26.48 -16.13
C MET A 29 -19.79 -26.18 -17.22
N LEU A 30 -18.74 -25.45 -16.88
CA LEU A 30 -17.63 -25.14 -17.79
C LEU A 30 -16.97 -26.45 -18.29
N GLN A 31 -16.67 -27.36 -17.39
CA GLN A 31 -16.05 -28.65 -17.74
C GLN A 31 -16.96 -29.50 -18.62
N THR A 32 -18.27 -29.51 -18.36
CA THR A 32 -19.25 -30.21 -19.16
C THR A 32 -19.32 -29.67 -20.58
N THR A 33 -19.40 -28.33 -20.74
CA THR A 33 -19.47 -27.69 -22.08
C THR A 33 -18.17 -27.87 -22.86
N TYR A 34 -17.00 -27.84 -22.21
CA TYR A 34 -15.72 -28.16 -22.82
C TYR A 34 -15.70 -29.58 -23.41
N ASN A 35 -16.19 -30.57 -22.65
CA ASN A 35 -16.22 -31.96 -23.07
C ASN A 35 -17.12 -32.18 -24.30
N PHE A 36 -18.14 -31.34 -24.46
CA PHE A 36 -19.08 -31.44 -25.61
C PHE A 36 -18.71 -30.50 -26.77
N GLY A 37 -17.66 -29.68 -26.63
CA GLY A 37 -17.23 -28.72 -27.67
C GLY A 37 -18.25 -27.61 -27.93
N VAL A 38 -19.07 -27.26 -26.95
CA VAL A 38 -20.10 -26.21 -27.02
C VAL A 38 -19.64 -25.01 -26.23
N GLU A 39 -19.92 -23.80 -26.74
CA GLU A 39 -19.68 -22.58 -25.95
C GLU A 39 -20.57 -22.58 -24.69
N PRO A 40 -20.01 -22.27 -23.49
CA PRO A 40 -20.78 -22.29 -22.26
C PRO A 40 -21.78 -21.12 -22.20
N ASP A 41 -23.06 -21.44 -22.05
CA ASP A 41 -24.10 -20.46 -21.73
C ASP A 41 -24.46 -20.56 -20.24
N PHE A 42 -23.98 -19.60 -19.47
CA PHE A 42 -24.18 -19.52 -18.02
C PHE A 42 -25.50 -18.84 -17.62
N THR A 43 -26.29 -18.35 -18.57
CA THR A 43 -27.47 -17.51 -18.29
C THR A 43 -28.43 -18.16 -17.31
N PHE A 44 -28.79 -19.42 -17.54
CA PHE A 44 -29.70 -20.13 -16.64
C PHE A 44 -29.10 -20.31 -15.24
N LEU A 45 -27.85 -20.71 -15.13
CA LEU A 45 -27.17 -20.92 -13.84
C LEU A 45 -27.05 -19.61 -13.05
N ILE A 46 -26.73 -18.51 -13.71
CA ILE A 46 -26.68 -17.17 -13.09
C ILE A 46 -28.02 -16.79 -12.50
N VAL A 47 -29.12 -17.01 -13.23
CA VAL A 47 -30.48 -16.70 -12.76
C VAL A 47 -30.84 -17.55 -11.55
N GLU A 48 -30.57 -18.86 -11.59
CA GLU A 48 -30.86 -19.78 -10.48
C GLU A 48 -30.08 -19.38 -9.20
N ILE A 49 -28.77 -19.09 -9.33
CA ILE A 49 -27.96 -18.68 -8.16
C ILE A 49 -28.48 -17.34 -7.59
N LYS A 50 -28.82 -16.36 -8.44
CA LYS A 50 -29.38 -15.08 -8.00
C LYS A 50 -30.67 -15.30 -7.23
N SER A 51 -31.61 -16.06 -7.80
CA SER A 51 -32.89 -16.38 -7.17
C SER A 51 -32.72 -17.11 -5.84
N TYR A 52 -31.77 -18.04 -5.76
CA TYR A 52 -31.45 -18.73 -4.51
C TYR A 52 -30.93 -17.76 -3.45
N MET A 53 -29.94 -16.92 -3.79
CA MET A 53 -29.35 -15.93 -2.87
C MET A 53 -30.41 -14.93 -2.35
N GLU A 54 -31.30 -14.47 -3.21
CA GLU A 54 -32.40 -13.58 -2.85
C GLU A 54 -33.41 -14.30 -1.91
N THR A 55 -33.79 -15.54 -2.23
CA THR A 55 -34.71 -16.33 -1.42
C THR A 55 -34.14 -16.61 -0.03
N MET A 56 -32.83 -16.84 0.07
CA MET A 56 -32.14 -17.03 1.34
C MET A 56 -31.93 -15.74 2.13
N GLY A 57 -32.31 -14.58 1.57
CA GLY A 57 -32.19 -13.29 2.24
C GLY A 57 -30.74 -12.84 2.38
N ALA A 58 -29.88 -13.13 1.40
CA ALA A 58 -28.49 -12.70 1.42
C ALA A 58 -28.39 -11.16 1.54
N THR A 59 -27.60 -10.70 2.51
CA THR A 59 -27.39 -9.28 2.77
C THR A 59 -26.29 -8.70 1.89
N SER A 60 -26.23 -7.37 1.79
CA SER A 60 -25.13 -6.64 1.15
C SER A 60 -23.75 -7.18 1.56
N ALA A 61 -23.52 -7.36 2.85
CA ALA A 61 -22.25 -7.85 3.37
C ALA A 61 -21.88 -9.25 2.86
N ILE A 62 -22.86 -10.15 2.71
CA ILE A 62 -22.63 -11.51 2.18
C ILE A 62 -22.20 -11.43 0.71
N TYR A 63 -22.88 -10.62 -0.11
CA TYR A 63 -22.48 -10.43 -1.51
C TYR A 63 -21.09 -9.81 -1.64
N GLU A 64 -20.78 -8.80 -0.85
CA GLU A 64 -19.45 -8.14 -0.86
C GLU A 64 -18.34 -9.09 -0.41
N ASP A 65 -18.57 -9.87 0.64
CA ASP A 65 -17.60 -10.86 1.13
C ASP A 65 -17.37 -11.99 0.13
N LEU A 66 -18.43 -12.50 -0.53
CA LEU A 66 -18.32 -13.50 -1.59
C LEU A 66 -17.55 -12.96 -2.79
N LEU A 67 -17.89 -11.76 -3.26
CA LEU A 67 -17.16 -11.10 -4.35
C LEU A 67 -15.69 -10.94 -4.00
N ARG A 68 -15.37 -10.44 -2.82
CA ARG A 68 -14.00 -10.26 -2.36
C ARG A 68 -13.22 -11.58 -2.34
N VAL A 69 -13.76 -12.64 -1.74
CA VAL A 69 -13.08 -13.94 -1.63
C VAL A 69 -12.87 -14.57 -3.01
N ILE A 70 -13.85 -14.49 -3.90
CA ILE A 70 -13.79 -15.14 -5.22
C ILE A 70 -12.91 -14.34 -6.18
N LEU A 71 -13.06 -13.01 -6.24
CA LEU A 71 -12.30 -12.18 -7.18
C LEU A 71 -10.81 -12.08 -6.81
N CYS A 72 -10.47 -12.08 -5.51
CA CYS A 72 -9.08 -12.08 -5.03
C CYS A 72 -8.39 -13.45 -5.15
N SER A 73 -9.07 -14.50 -5.64
CA SER A 73 -8.48 -15.84 -5.73
C SER A 73 -7.67 -16.02 -7.02
N ASP A 74 -6.35 -16.03 -6.90
CA ASP A 74 -5.44 -16.26 -8.03
C ASP A 74 -5.52 -17.71 -8.58
N SER A 75 -6.08 -18.63 -7.80
CA SER A 75 -6.24 -20.04 -8.20
C SER A 75 -7.45 -20.28 -9.10
N LEU A 76 -8.38 -19.31 -9.21
CA LEU A 76 -9.57 -19.44 -10.03
C LEU A 76 -9.36 -18.88 -11.45
N GLU A 77 -9.86 -19.62 -12.44
CA GLU A 77 -9.88 -19.18 -13.82
C GLU A 77 -10.67 -17.87 -13.99
N ALA A 78 -10.21 -17.00 -14.88
CA ALA A 78 -10.84 -15.70 -15.13
C ALA A 78 -12.32 -15.81 -15.55
N VAL A 79 -12.68 -16.86 -16.30
CA VAL A 79 -14.07 -17.12 -16.70
C VAL A 79 -14.97 -17.38 -15.48
N ILE A 80 -14.50 -18.15 -14.51
CA ILE A 80 -15.25 -18.44 -13.28
C ILE A 80 -15.42 -17.17 -12.45
N ARG A 81 -14.33 -16.41 -12.24
CA ARG A 81 -14.39 -15.13 -11.53
C ARG A 81 -15.35 -14.16 -12.20
N PHE A 82 -15.33 -14.08 -13.53
CA PHE A 82 -16.23 -13.21 -14.29
C PHE A 82 -17.70 -13.64 -14.16
N CYS A 83 -18.02 -14.94 -14.26
CA CYS A 83 -19.37 -15.45 -14.04
C CYS A 83 -19.85 -15.16 -12.62
N CYS A 84 -18.98 -15.28 -11.62
CA CYS A 84 -19.30 -14.91 -10.24
C CYS A 84 -19.57 -13.40 -10.10
N LEU A 85 -18.80 -12.55 -10.78
CA LEU A 85 -19.06 -11.11 -10.82
C LEU A 85 -20.45 -10.82 -11.38
N GLN A 86 -20.81 -11.42 -12.53
CA GLN A 86 -22.14 -11.27 -13.14
C GLN A 86 -23.28 -11.78 -12.23
N THR A 87 -23.00 -12.81 -11.44
CA THR A 87 -23.99 -13.45 -10.58
C THR A 87 -24.22 -12.66 -9.29
N LEU A 88 -23.15 -12.17 -8.67
CA LEU A 88 -23.19 -11.61 -7.32
C LEU A 88 -23.32 -10.09 -7.28
N LEU A 89 -22.89 -9.38 -8.34
CA LEU A 89 -23.07 -7.94 -8.40
C LEU A 89 -24.55 -7.59 -8.58
N ASN A 90 -25.06 -6.73 -7.71
CA ASN A 90 -26.44 -6.22 -7.73
C ASN A 90 -26.52 -4.87 -6.99
N GLU A 91 -27.69 -4.26 -6.96
CA GLU A 91 -27.87 -2.94 -6.34
C GLU A 91 -27.66 -2.89 -4.82
N ALA A 92 -27.64 -4.04 -4.13
CA ALA A 92 -27.34 -4.10 -2.71
C ALA A 92 -25.82 -4.04 -2.42
N VAL A 93 -24.96 -4.25 -3.43
CA VAL A 93 -23.50 -4.21 -3.29
C VAL A 93 -23.03 -2.76 -3.26
N HIS A 94 -22.32 -2.37 -2.19
CA HIS A 94 -21.80 -1.02 -2.03
C HIS A 94 -20.30 -0.92 -2.32
N THR A 95 -19.57 -2.03 -2.23
CA THR A 95 -18.10 -2.06 -2.43
C THR A 95 -17.74 -3.13 -3.45
N LEU A 96 -17.05 -2.72 -4.51
CA LEU A 96 -16.52 -3.62 -5.52
C LEU A 96 -15.03 -3.37 -5.73
N MET A 97 -14.25 -4.47 -5.70
CA MET A 97 -12.85 -4.53 -6.12
C MET A 97 -12.78 -5.56 -7.25
N THR A 98 -12.42 -5.11 -8.45
CA THR A 98 -12.43 -5.99 -9.63
C THR A 98 -11.24 -6.95 -9.67
N GLU A 99 -10.13 -6.59 -9.01
CA GLU A 99 -8.86 -7.30 -9.08
C GLU A 99 -8.34 -7.47 -10.53
N ILE A 100 -7.30 -8.27 -10.74
CA ILE A 100 -6.65 -8.44 -12.03
C ILE A 100 -7.42 -9.44 -12.89
N PHE A 101 -7.81 -8.99 -14.07
CA PHE A 101 -8.40 -9.84 -15.11
C PHE A 101 -7.56 -9.79 -16.40
N PRO A 102 -7.62 -10.83 -17.27
CA PRO A 102 -7.12 -10.73 -18.64
C PRO A 102 -7.84 -9.60 -19.42
N TYR A 103 -7.12 -8.92 -20.30
CA TYR A 103 -7.63 -7.77 -21.06
C TYR A 103 -8.92 -8.07 -21.88
N THR A 104 -9.13 -9.34 -22.27
CA THR A 104 -10.33 -9.80 -23.00
C THR A 104 -11.61 -9.69 -22.20
N TYR A 105 -11.53 -9.47 -20.86
CA TYR A 105 -12.69 -9.30 -19.99
C TYR A 105 -13.02 -7.84 -19.70
N TYR A 106 -12.15 -6.89 -20.01
CA TYR A 106 -12.31 -5.49 -19.57
C TYR A 106 -13.62 -4.86 -20.03
N GLU A 107 -13.95 -4.96 -21.34
CA GLU A 107 -15.21 -4.45 -21.86
C GLU A 107 -16.41 -5.09 -21.14
N ARG A 108 -16.40 -6.41 -21.00
CA ARG A 108 -17.50 -7.15 -20.36
C ARG A 108 -17.67 -6.79 -18.87
N ILE A 109 -16.58 -6.56 -18.16
CA ILE A 109 -16.60 -6.09 -16.77
C ILE A 109 -17.26 -4.72 -16.68
N LEU A 110 -16.88 -3.79 -17.57
CA LEU A 110 -17.49 -2.46 -17.64
C LEU A 110 -18.99 -2.53 -17.92
N GLN A 111 -19.42 -3.37 -18.85
CA GLN A 111 -20.83 -3.60 -19.16
C GLN A 111 -21.60 -4.14 -17.94
N VAL A 112 -21.03 -5.09 -17.20
CA VAL A 112 -21.64 -5.65 -15.98
C VAL A 112 -21.76 -4.58 -14.91
N ILE A 113 -20.72 -3.78 -14.67
CA ILE A 113 -20.74 -2.70 -13.67
C ILE A 113 -21.79 -1.63 -14.06
N ALA A 114 -21.82 -1.23 -15.33
CA ALA A 114 -22.80 -0.26 -15.81
C ALA A 114 -24.25 -0.73 -15.64
N ALA A 115 -24.50 -2.03 -15.86
CA ALA A 115 -25.83 -2.61 -15.80
C ALA A 115 -26.32 -2.91 -14.36
N GLN A 116 -25.42 -3.36 -13.49
CA GLN A 116 -25.77 -3.96 -12.17
C GLN A 116 -25.18 -3.21 -10.97
N GLY A 117 -24.21 -2.30 -11.17
CA GLY A 117 -23.43 -1.67 -10.11
C GLY A 117 -24.06 -0.43 -9.48
N ARG A 118 -25.34 -0.11 -9.69
CA ARG A 118 -25.98 1.17 -9.28
C ARG A 118 -25.91 1.48 -7.77
N GLY A 119 -25.75 0.46 -6.93
CA GLY A 119 -25.63 0.60 -5.48
C GLY A 119 -24.22 0.97 -5.00
N LEU A 120 -23.22 0.96 -5.88
CA LEU A 120 -21.83 1.13 -5.49
C LEU A 120 -21.54 2.50 -4.89
N ARG A 121 -20.88 2.47 -3.75
CA ARG A 121 -20.32 3.62 -3.04
C ARG A 121 -18.78 3.63 -3.09
N GLN A 122 -18.18 2.47 -3.31
CA GLN A 122 -16.75 2.31 -3.48
C GLN A 122 -16.49 1.40 -4.69
N LEU A 123 -15.74 1.90 -5.65
CA LEU A 123 -15.34 1.17 -6.84
C LEU A 123 -13.83 1.22 -6.98
N ASN A 124 -13.20 0.04 -6.98
CA ASN A 124 -11.77 -0.12 -7.21
C ASN A 124 -11.57 -1.01 -8.45
N MET A 125 -10.97 -0.41 -9.48
CA MET A 125 -10.67 -1.06 -10.75
C MET A 125 -9.15 -1.12 -11.01
N LYS A 126 -8.35 -1.28 -9.97
CA LYS A 126 -6.88 -1.22 -10.02
C LYS A 126 -6.25 -2.25 -10.99
N GLY A 127 -6.93 -3.29 -11.35
CA GLY A 127 -6.42 -4.31 -12.29
C GLY A 127 -7.02 -4.22 -13.70
N VAL A 128 -7.81 -3.20 -14.00
CA VAL A 128 -8.51 -3.04 -15.28
C VAL A 128 -7.96 -1.83 -16.04
N TRP A 129 -7.57 -2.05 -17.29
CA TRP A 129 -7.11 -1.01 -18.21
C TRP A 129 -8.17 -0.79 -19.26
N VAL A 130 -8.60 0.45 -19.44
CA VAL A 130 -9.70 0.78 -20.36
C VAL A 130 -9.14 1.44 -21.61
N LYS A 131 -9.41 0.84 -22.78
CA LYS A 131 -9.12 1.46 -24.05
C LYS A 131 -10.10 2.60 -24.33
N GLU A 132 -9.68 3.56 -25.16
CA GLU A 132 -10.51 4.72 -25.48
C GLU A 132 -11.87 4.33 -26.07
N GLU A 133 -11.93 3.28 -26.89
CA GLU A 133 -13.19 2.74 -27.46
C GLU A 133 -14.22 2.30 -26.43
N TYR A 134 -13.79 1.97 -25.18
CA TYR A 134 -14.66 1.53 -24.08
C TYR A 134 -14.92 2.63 -23.05
N MET A 135 -14.38 3.82 -23.22
CA MET A 135 -14.59 4.94 -22.28
C MET A 135 -16.04 5.34 -22.14
N CYS A 136 -16.88 5.09 -23.15
CA CYS A 136 -18.31 5.33 -23.06
C CYS A 136 -18.97 4.57 -21.91
N PHE A 137 -18.54 3.35 -21.61
CA PHE A 137 -19.03 2.59 -20.46
C PHE A 137 -18.58 3.23 -19.14
N MET A 138 -17.38 3.77 -19.06
CA MET A 138 -16.92 4.49 -17.86
C MET A 138 -17.77 5.73 -17.60
N TYR A 139 -18.10 6.50 -18.65
CA TYR A 139 -18.96 7.67 -18.52
C TYR A 139 -20.37 7.28 -18.01
N GLU A 140 -20.93 6.20 -18.53
CA GLU A 140 -22.21 5.67 -18.07
C GLU A 140 -22.14 5.15 -16.62
N ILE A 141 -21.08 4.45 -16.23
CA ILE A 141 -20.85 4.00 -14.85
C ILE A 141 -20.88 5.21 -13.91
N ILE A 142 -20.05 6.22 -14.18
CA ILE A 142 -19.94 7.42 -13.34
C ILE A 142 -21.28 8.15 -13.21
N LYS A 143 -22.01 8.29 -14.30
CA LYS A 143 -23.34 8.94 -14.31
C LYS A 143 -24.37 8.24 -13.43
N HIS A 144 -24.28 6.91 -13.32
CA HIS A 144 -25.22 6.10 -12.53
C HIS A 144 -24.78 5.87 -11.09
N LEU A 145 -23.62 6.44 -10.65
CA LEU A 145 -23.07 6.28 -9.31
C LEU A 145 -23.02 7.58 -8.49
N PRO A 146 -24.12 8.31 -8.28
CA PRO A 146 -24.13 9.60 -7.56
C PRO A 146 -23.80 9.44 -6.07
N GLN A 147 -23.85 8.22 -5.52
CA GLN A 147 -23.51 7.91 -4.13
C GLN A 147 -22.04 7.54 -3.93
N LEU A 148 -21.23 7.60 -4.98
CA LEU A 148 -19.84 7.20 -4.94
C LEU A 148 -19.04 8.09 -3.97
N THR A 149 -18.34 7.43 -3.05
CA THR A 149 -17.49 8.08 -2.04
C THR A 149 -16.01 7.79 -2.26
N LYS A 150 -15.69 6.65 -2.89
CA LYS A 150 -14.32 6.24 -3.23
C LYS A 150 -14.28 5.67 -4.64
N LEU A 151 -13.38 6.20 -5.45
CA LEU A 151 -13.10 5.75 -6.82
C LEU A 151 -11.61 5.55 -7.01
N THR A 152 -11.20 4.35 -7.41
CA THR A 152 -9.82 3.99 -7.73
C THR A 152 -9.80 3.43 -9.16
N ILE A 153 -9.25 4.22 -10.08
CA ILE A 153 -9.24 3.95 -11.53
C ILE A 153 -7.88 4.33 -12.14
N PRO A 154 -6.76 3.76 -11.62
CA PRO A 154 -5.44 4.06 -12.16
C PRO A 154 -5.37 3.66 -13.63
N HIS A 155 -4.62 4.42 -14.44
CA HIS A 155 -4.43 4.23 -15.88
C HIS A 155 -5.71 4.33 -16.75
N ILE A 156 -6.81 4.89 -16.22
CA ILE A 156 -8.08 4.97 -16.96
C ILE A 156 -8.47 6.43 -17.25
N ALA A 157 -8.06 7.35 -16.39
CA ALA A 157 -8.59 8.69 -16.41
C ALA A 157 -8.12 9.56 -17.58
N ASN A 158 -9.05 10.34 -18.12
CA ASN A 158 -8.82 11.44 -19.04
C ASN A 158 -9.67 12.66 -18.64
N ASP A 159 -9.48 13.80 -19.31
CA ASP A 159 -10.19 15.04 -18.97
C ASP A 159 -11.71 14.91 -19.03
N ASN A 160 -12.25 14.18 -20.02
CA ASN A 160 -13.68 13.95 -20.13
C ASN A 160 -14.23 13.13 -18.96
N LEU A 161 -13.48 12.14 -18.48
CA LEU A 161 -13.90 11.35 -17.32
C LEU A 161 -13.88 12.21 -16.05
N LEU A 162 -12.88 13.08 -15.88
CA LEU A 162 -12.84 14.02 -14.76
C LEU A 162 -14.01 14.98 -14.77
N LYS A 163 -14.43 15.42 -15.96
CA LYS A 163 -15.68 16.21 -16.12
C LYS A 163 -16.89 15.43 -15.61
N HIS A 164 -17.07 14.18 -16.03
CA HIS A 164 -18.20 13.36 -15.56
C HIS A 164 -18.14 13.13 -14.05
N ILE A 165 -16.97 12.84 -13.49
CA ILE A 165 -16.78 12.71 -12.03
C ILE A 165 -17.21 14.00 -11.32
N SER A 166 -16.77 15.13 -11.83
CA SER A 166 -17.10 16.45 -11.31
C SER A 166 -18.60 16.75 -11.32
N ASP A 167 -19.29 16.37 -12.41
CA ASP A 167 -20.71 16.64 -12.61
C ASP A 167 -21.62 15.70 -11.80
N TYR A 168 -21.26 14.42 -11.66
CA TYR A 168 -22.15 13.39 -11.13
C TYR A 168 -21.78 12.86 -9.74
N CYS A 169 -20.47 12.85 -9.35
CA CYS A 169 -20.01 12.24 -8.10
C CYS A 169 -19.83 13.25 -6.96
N LYS A 170 -20.90 13.94 -6.57
CA LYS A 170 -20.88 15.02 -5.56
C LYS A 170 -20.38 14.58 -4.18
N ASN A 171 -20.55 13.30 -3.83
CA ASN A 171 -20.19 12.75 -2.53
C ASN A 171 -18.76 12.17 -2.48
N LEU A 172 -17.99 12.31 -3.57
CA LEU A 172 -16.68 11.71 -3.69
C LEU A 172 -15.69 12.32 -2.69
N ARG A 173 -15.03 11.43 -1.93
CA ARG A 173 -14.04 11.80 -0.92
C ARG A 173 -12.64 11.33 -1.28
N HIS A 174 -12.54 10.18 -1.92
CA HIS A 174 -11.26 9.59 -2.34
C HIS A 174 -11.30 9.35 -3.85
N LEU A 175 -10.37 9.96 -4.56
CA LEU A 175 -10.19 9.78 -5.99
C LEU A 175 -8.73 9.39 -6.27
N ASP A 176 -8.54 8.20 -6.84
CA ASP A 176 -7.26 7.73 -7.35
C ASP A 176 -7.37 7.60 -8.87
N ILE A 177 -6.67 8.48 -9.56
CA ILE A 177 -6.55 8.56 -11.02
C ILE A 177 -5.08 8.50 -11.42
N SER A 178 -4.27 7.79 -10.63
CA SER A 178 -2.83 7.63 -10.84
C SER A 178 -2.49 6.76 -12.05
N GLY A 179 -1.21 6.70 -12.36
CA GLY A 179 -0.67 5.89 -13.46
C GLY A 179 -0.56 6.65 -14.77
N ASP A 180 -0.43 5.92 -15.88
CA ASP A 180 -0.39 6.50 -17.21
C ASP A 180 -1.79 6.97 -17.59
N THR A 181 -2.00 8.27 -17.63
CA THR A 181 -3.30 8.90 -17.89
C THR A 181 -3.16 10.06 -18.87
N ASP A 182 -4.23 10.34 -19.60
CA ASP A 182 -4.33 11.48 -20.53
C ASP A 182 -4.97 12.70 -19.85
N ILE A 183 -4.54 12.98 -18.61
CA ILE A 183 -5.02 14.13 -17.83
C ILE A 183 -4.17 15.36 -18.14
N THR A 184 -4.84 16.47 -18.41
CA THR A 184 -4.23 17.79 -18.58
C THR A 184 -4.71 18.78 -17.53
N ASP A 185 -4.28 20.03 -17.64
CA ASP A 185 -4.78 21.18 -16.87
C ASP A 185 -6.32 21.31 -16.93
N ILE A 186 -6.92 20.99 -18.10
CA ILE A 186 -8.38 21.03 -18.33
C ILE A 186 -9.10 20.05 -17.40
N GLY A 187 -8.60 18.82 -17.26
CA GLY A 187 -9.18 17.82 -16.36
C GLY A 187 -9.12 18.24 -14.90
N LEU A 188 -7.99 18.83 -14.48
CA LEU A 188 -7.85 19.37 -13.12
C LEU A 188 -8.74 20.59 -12.88
N GLU A 189 -8.97 21.42 -13.90
CA GLU A 189 -9.91 22.52 -13.83
C GLU A 189 -11.34 22.04 -13.55
N TYR A 190 -11.81 20.95 -14.21
CA TYR A 190 -13.12 20.37 -13.90
C TYR A 190 -13.24 19.92 -12.44
N LEU A 191 -12.23 19.27 -11.88
CA LEU A 191 -12.22 18.91 -10.46
C LEU A 191 -12.22 20.13 -9.53
N SER A 192 -11.50 21.17 -9.92
CA SER A 192 -11.35 22.42 -9.14
C SER A 192 -12.66 23.21 -9.01
N TYR A 193 -13.55 23.12 -9.99
CA TYR A 193 -14.80 23.86 -10.01
C TYR A 193 -16.07 23.02 -9.83
N GLY A 194 -15.95 21.70 -9.86
CA GLY A 194 -17.07 20.77 -9.65
C GLY A 194 -17.59 20.74 -8.21
N GLU A 195 -18.79 20.22 -8.02
CA GLU A 195 -19.39 20.12 -6.68
C GLU A 195 -18.67 19.13 -5.76
N SER A 196 -17.99 18.11 -6.31
CA SER A 196 -17.19 17.14 -5.57
C SER A 196 -16.04 17.80 -4.77
N ARG A 197 -15.58 18.98 -5.18
CA ARG A 197 -14.48 19.73 -4.54
C ARG A 197 -14.65 19.94 -3.04
N PHE A 198 -15.89 20.09 -2.58
CA PHE A 198 -16.17 20.32 -1.17
C PHE A 198 -16.06 19.08 -0.30
N ASN A 199 -16.09 17.88 -0.90
CA ASN A 199 -16.04 16.62 -0.19
C ASN A 199 -14.73 15.86 -0.39
N LEU A 200 -13.96 16.20 -1.43
CA LEU A 200 -12.71 15.53 -1.76
C LEU A 200 -11.66 15.77 -0.68
N THR A 201 -11.19 14.67 -0.07
CA THR A 201 -10.20 14.67 1.02
C THR A 201 -8.88 14.03 0.61
N VAL A 202 -8.92 13.05 -0.27
CA VAL A 202 -7.74 12.35 -0.80
C VAL A 202 -7.80 12.35 -2.31
N LEU A 203 -6.74 12.82 -2.94
CA LEU A 203 -6.57 12.82 -4.39
C LEU A 203 -5.20 12.23 -4.73
N ASP A 204 -5.19 11.19 -5.55
CA ASP A 204 -4.00 10.63 -6.16
C ASP A 204 -4.05 10.88 -7.67
N ILE A 205 -3.19 11.77 -8.15
CA ILE A 205 -3.08 12.12 -9.57
C ILE A 205 -1.88 11.45 -10.25
N GLY A 206 -1.14 10.64 -9.50
CA GLY A 206 0.08 10.01 -10.01
C GLY A 206 1.23 10.98 -10.23
N SER A 207 2.27 10.49 -10.87
CA SER A 207 3.43 11.27 -11.29
C SER A 207 3.17 11.96 -12.63
N LEU A 208 2.29 12.96 -12.64
CA LEU A 208 2.08 13.77 -13.85
C LEU A 208 3.35 14.56 -14.17
N GLY A 209 3.82 14.49 -15.41
CA GLY A 209 4.94 15.30 -15.89
C GLY A 209 4.59 16.80 -15.93
N GLU A 210 5.60 17.67 -15.73
CA GLU A 210 5.42 19.13 -15.85
C GLU A 210 4.96 19.57 -17.28
N GLU A 211 5.02 18.65 -18.26
CA GLU A 211 4.57 18.87 -19.61
C GLU A 211 3.04 18.91 -19.75
N ASN A 212 2.33 18.12 -18.93
CA ASN A 212 0.88 18.01 -18.99
C ASN A 212 0.18 18.84 -17.91
N VAL A 213 0.80 18.94 -16.73
CA VAL A 213 0.25 19.67 -15.57
C VAL A 213 1.37 20.44 -14.90
N CYS A 214 1.25 21.75 -14.91
CA CYS A 214 2.26 22.60 -14.30
C CYS A 214 1.93 22.91 -12.83
N HIS A 215 2.91 23.47 -12.11
CA HIS A 215 2.73 23.82 -10.69
C HIS A 215 1.64 24.90 -10.46
N THR A 216 1.29 25.70 -11.47
CA THR A 216 0.19 26.69 -11.35
C THR A 216 -1.17 26.05 -11.38
N ASP A 217 -1.34 24.92 -12.10
CA ASP A 217 -2.59 24.18 -12.16
C ASP A 217 -2.85 23.46 -10.85
N ILE A 218 -1.80 22.88 -10.26
CA ILE A 218 -1.87 22.32 -8.90
C ILE A 218 -2.11 23.42 -7.86
N ALA A 219 -1.55 24.60 -8.03
CA ALA A 219 -1.84 25.72 -7.14
C ALA A 219 -3.33 26.10 -7.19
N MET A 220 -3.92 26.15 -8.39
CA MET A 220 -5.36 26.38 -8.56
C MET A 220 -6.20 25.28 -7.91
N LEU A 221 -5.81 24.01 -8.13
CA LEU A 221 -6.44 22.84 -7.50
C LEU A 221 -6.44 22.97 -5.97
N LEU A 222 -5.28 23.26 -5.36
CA LEU A 222 -5.14 23.39 -3.90
C LEU A 222 -5.99 24.54 -3.34
N MET A 223 -6.11 25.65 -4.05
CA MET A 223 -6.94 26.79 -3.64
C MET A 223 -8.44 26.46 -3.68
N ASN A 224 -8.87 25.58 -4.58
CA ASN A 224 -10.27 25.25 -4.81
C ASN A 224 -10.75 23.97 -4.11
N LEU A 225 -9.86 23.15 -3.55
CA LEU A 225 -10.18 21.94 -2.78
C LEU A 225 -10.01 22.20 -1.26
N PRO A 226 -10.96 22.85 -0.59
CA PRO A 226 -10.78 23.35 0.78
C PRO A 226 -10.67 22.25 1.84
N ASN A 227 -11.03 21.02 1.51
CA ASN A 227 -11.02 19.87 2.42
C ASN A 227 -9.98 18.83 2.05
N LEU A 228 -9.09 19.12 1.10
CA LEU A 228 -8.03 18.18 0.73
C LEU A 228 -7.03 18.02 1.87
N VAL A 229 -6.86 16.75 2.28
CA VAL A 229 -5.96 16.33 3.38
C VAL A 229 -4.70 15.67 2.82
N SER A 230 -4.82 15.03 1.66
CA SER A 230 -3.71 14.31 1.02
C SER A 230 -3.76 14.48 -0.49
N LEU A 231 -2.67 14.99 -1.06
CA LEU A 231 -2.35 14.92 -2.49
C LEU A 231 -1.26 13.87 -2.65
N VAL A 232 -1.65 12.68 -3.12
CA VAL A 232 -0.78 11.51 -3.19
C VAL A 232 -0.04 11.50 -4.53
N SER A 233 1.17 10.95 -4.54
CA SER A 233 2.03 10.73 -5.71
C SER A 233 2.50 11.97 -6.46
N TYR A 234 1.85 13.12 -6.37
CA TYR A 234 2.36 14.36 -6.95
C TYR A 234 3.53 14.92 -6.14
N SER A 235 4.65 15.19 -6.81
CA SER A 235 5.95 15.40 -6.17
C SER A 235 6.51 16.82 -6.29
N PHE A 236 5.68 17.84 -6.59
CA PHE A 236 6.11 19.24 -6.71
C PHE A 236 5.19 20.22 -5.96
N VAL A 237 4.64 19.78 -4.82
CA VAL A 237 3.68 20.56 -4.04
C VAL A 237 4.29 21.83 -3.49
N GLY A 238 5.57 21.79 -3.09
CA GLY A 238 6.27 22.97 -2.55
C GLY A 238 6.34 24.15 -3.52
N ARG A 239 6.55 23.89 -4.82
CA ARG A 239 6.53 24.95 -5.86
C ARG A 239 5.13 25.54 -6.03
N SER A 240 4.10 24.72 -5.98
CA SER A 240 2.71 25.14 -6.10
C SER A 240 2.31 26.02 -4.92
N LEU A 241 2.67 25.65 -3.69
CA LEU A 241 2.43 26.43 -2.49
C LEU A 241 3.21 27.74 -2.50
N GLN A 242 4.47 27.72 -2.92
CA GLN A 242 5.27 28.94 -3.10
C GLN A 242 4.58 29.90 -4.08
N TYR A 243 4.10 29.40 -5.24
CA TYR A 243 3.39 30.21 -6.22
C TYR A 243 2.14 30.87 -5.63
N ILE A 244 1.35 30.13 -4.83
CA ILE A 244 0.15 30.67 -4.17
C ILE A 244 0.53 31.82 -3.24
N LEU A 245 1.49 31.61 -2.33
CA LEU A 245 1.90 32.60 -1.34
C LEU A 245 2.54 33.84 -1.98
N ASP A 246 3.32 33.68 -3.05
CA ASP A 246 4.02 34.79 -3.72
C ASP A 246 3.08 35.57 -4.64
N ASN A 247 2.06 34.94 -5.28
CA ASN A 247 1.34 35.57 -6.39
C ASN A 247 -0.19 35.65 -6.22
N LYS A 248 -0.78 34.91 -5.29
CA LYS A 248 -2.24 34.80 -5.16
C LYS A 248 -2.73 35.26 -3.79
N ASP A 249 -2.34 34.53 -2.74
CA ASP A 249 -2.79 34.78 -1.36
C ASP A 249 -1.67 34.51 -0.36
N PRO A 250 -0.98 35.51 0.15
CA PRO A 250 0.07 35.35 1.15
C PRO A 250 -0.43 34.75 2.49
N ALA A 251 -1.73 34.78 2.74
CA ALA A 251 -2.34 34.22 3.94
C ALA A 251 -2.90 32.81 3.72
N PHE A 252 -2.72 32.24 2.53
CA PHE A 252 -3.25 30.92 2.20
C PHE A 252 -2.80 29.84 3.18
N ARG A 253 -3.75 29.02 3.64
CA ARG A 253 -3.50 27.81 4.47
C ARG A 253 -4.37 26.69 3.96
N CYS A 254 -3.80 25.50 3.82
CA CYS A 254 -4.49 24.29 3.43
C CYS A 254 -4.59 23.27 4.59
N LYS A 255 -5.39 22.23 4.39
CA LYS A 255 -5.59 21.17 5.38
C LYS A 255 -4.70 19.95 5.16
N LEU A 256 -3.68 20.04 4.31
CA LEU A 256 -2.80 18.92 4.02
C LEU A 256 -2.13 18.41 5.30
N VAL A 257 -2.29 17.10 5.49
CA VAL A 257 -1.62 16.32 6.55
C VAL A 257 -0.47 15.53 5.95
N TYR A 258 -0.57 15.14 4.69
CA TYR A 258 0.47 14.48 3.91
C TYR A 258 0.80 15.29 2.66
N LEU A 259 2.10 15.40 2.35
CA LEU A 259 2.57 15.87 1.05
C LEU A 259 3.91 15.20 0.66
N HIS A 260 4.17 15.22 -0.65
CA HIS A 260 5.45 14.84 -1.26
C HIS A 260 6.02 16.02 -2.04
N ASP A 261 7.32 16.30 -1.90
CA ASP A 261 8.00 17.33 -2.66
C ASP A 261 9.39 16.89 -3.12
N THR A 262 9.75 17.22 -4.36
CA THR A 262 11.01 16.83 -5.00
C THR A 262 11.83 18.05 -5.36
N GLY A 263 13.14 17.97 -5.12
CA GLY A 263 14.06 19.07 -5.39
C GLY A 263 13.73 20.32 -4.57
N THR A 264 13.31 20.10 -3.32
CA THR A 264 12.80 21.14 -2.44
C THR A 264 13.86 22.20 -2.15
N LYS A 265 13.61 23.42 -2.61
CA LYS A 265 14.45 24.62 -2.36
C LYS A 265 14.03 25.31 -1.08
N ALA A 266 14.91 26.20 -0.58
CA ALA A 266 14.68 26.92 0.66
C ALA A 266 13.33 27.68 0.72
N LYS A 267 12.92 28.33 -0.38
CA LYS A 267 11.64 29.06 -0.45
C LYS A 267 10.44 28.13 -0.51
N ALA A 268 10.55 27.00 -1.24
CA ALA A 268 9.49 25.99 -1.28
C ALA A 268 9.27 25.34 0.09
N MET A 269 10.36 25.09 0.84
CA MET A 269 10.28 24.60 2.20
C MET A 269 9.57 25.59 3.14
N ASP A 270 9.90 26.90 3.05
CA ASP A 270 9.20 27.93 3.81
C ASP A 270 7.71 27.95 3.47
N ALA A 271 7.36 27.84 2.18
CA ALA A 271 5.97 27.78 1.73
C ALA A 271 5.22 26.54 2.26
N ILE A 272 5.87 25.37 2.30
CA ILE A 272 5.29 24.17 2.90
C ILE A 272 4.98 24.40 4.38
N ILE A 273 5.94 24.94 5.14
CA ILE A 273 5.79 25.21 6.57
C ILE A 273 4.67 26.20 6.83
N ASP A 274 4.63 27.29 6.05
CA ASP A 274 3.65 28.35 6.24
C ASP A 274 2.25 27.93 5.80
N ALA A 275 2.11 27.25 4.66
CA ALA A 275 0.79 26.89 4.11
C ALA A 275 0.16 25.65 4.74
N CYS A 276 0.95 24.74 5.34
CA CYS A 276 0.48 23.45 5.83
C CYS A 276 0.60 23.29 7.36
N PRO A 277 -0.19 24.00 8.18
CA PRO A 277 -0.07 23.98 9.64
C PRO A 277 -0.42 22.63 10.28
N ASN A 278 -1.11 21.76 9.55
CA ASN A 278 -1.53 20.42 10.02
C ASN A 278 -0.63 19.29 9.51
N LEU A 279 0.50 19.62 8.89
CA LEU A 279 1.38 18.62 8.30
C LEU A 279 1.95 17.67 9.35
N GLN A 280 1.77 16.36 9.13
CA GLN A 280 2.25 15.29 9.99
C GLN A 280 3.12 14.28 9.23
N ASP A 281 2.81 14.05 7.97
CA ASP A 281 3.45 13.06 7.12
C ASP A 281 4.10 13.77 5.92
N LEU A 282 5.43 13.70 5.82
CA LEU A 282 6.20 14.43 4.82
C LEU A 282 7.18 13.49 4.10
N TYR A 283 7.11 13.49 2.77
CA TYR A 283 8.13 12.88 1.93
C TYR A 283 8.89 13.96 1.15
N ILE A 284 10.20 14.04 1.33
CA ILE A 284 11.09 14.95 0.60
C ILE A 284 12.10 14.14 -0.20
N ASP A 285 12.14 14.39 -1.49
CA ASP A 285 13.14 13.85 -2.41
C ASP A 285 14.16 14.94 -2.78
N SER A 286 15.44 14.64 -2.62
CA SER A 286 16.55 15.51 -3.04
C SER A 286 16.42 16.97 -2.54
N PRO A 287 16.31 17.19 -1.22
CA PRO A 287 16.28 18.56 -0.68
C PRO A 287 17.58 19.31 -0.97
N GLU A 288 17.47 20.61 -1.20
CA GLU A 288 18.65 21.48 -1.26
C GLU A 288 19.36 21.52 0.12
N THR A 289 20.67 21.63 0.11
CA THR A 289 21.47 21.64 1.34
C THR A 289 20.98 22.71 2.33
N ASN A 290 20.93 22.37 3.62
CA ASN A 290 20.46 23.21 4.72
C ASN A 290 18.95 23.57 4.68
N THR A 291 18.13 22.86 3.90
CA THR A 291 16.69 23.09 3.88
C THR A 291 15.93 22.28 4.93
N LEU A 292 16.40 21.07 5.26
CA LEU A 292 15.73 20.20 6.22
C LEU A 292 15.63 20.82 7.62
N VAL A 293 16.64 21.56 8.05
CA VAL A 293 16.66 22.22 9.38
C VAL A 293 15.49 23.19 9.58
N LYS A 294 14.95 23.74 8.50
CA LYS A 294 13.77 24.64 8.56
C LYS A 294 12.54 23.93 9.14
N LEU A 295 12.43 22.62 8.96
CA LEU A 295 11.34 21.77 9.48
C LEU A 295 11.33 21.67 11.02
N SER A 296 12.32 22.23 11.73
CA SER A 296 12.40 22.22 13.19
C SER A 296 11.16 22.79 13.91
N LYS A 297 10.29 23.50 13.17
CA LYS A 297 9.04 24.08 13.69
C LYS A 297 7.80 23.20 13.44
N VAL A 298 7.95 22.07 12.73
CA VAL A 298 6.84 21.21 12.31
C VAL A 298 6.88 19.92 13.09
N ASN A 299 5.76 19.51 13.68
CA ASN A 299 5.66 18.26 14.44
C ASN A 299 5.37 17.08 13.51
N LEU A 300 6.38 16.57 12.83
CA LEU A 300 6.24 15.46 11.89
C LEU A 300 6.14 14.13 12.64
N ARG A 301 5.09 13.37 12.31
CA ARG A 301 4.89 12.01 12.78
C ARG A 301 5.56 10.98 11.88
N ARG A 302 5.51 11.22 10.56
CA ARG A 302 6.18 10.40 9.55
C ARG A 302 7.11 11.27 8.71
N LEU A 303 8.33 10.83 8.55
CA LEU A 303 9.31 11.49 7.70
C LEU A 303 9.94 10.46 6.77
N LYS A 304 9.80 10.69 5.46
CA LYS A 304 10.48 9.92 4.42
C LYS A 304 11.42 10.83 3.65
N LEU A 305 12.68 10.42 3.53
CA LEU A 305 13.71 11.18 2.83
C LEU A 305 14.39 10.33 1.77
N TYR A 306 14.66 10.93 0.62
CA TYR A 306 15.44 10.34 -0.46
C TYR A 306 16.55 11.29 -0.89
N LYS A 307 17.78 10.79 -1.07
CA LYS A 307 18.99 11.57 -1.47
C LYS A 307 19.24 12.81 -0.59
N PHE A 308 19.44 12.62 0.66
CA PHE A 308 19.66 13.68 1.66
C PHE A 308 21.04 13.56 2.34
N ASN A 309 21.38 14.50 3.22
CA ASN A 309 22.60 14.48 4.04
C ASN A 309 22.28 13.95 5.45
N CYS A 310 23.00 12.91 5.90
CA CYS A 310 22.76 12.29 7.21
C CYS A 310 23.00 13.24 8.38
N SER A 311 24.00 14.11 8.32
CA SER A 311 24.29 15.07 9.39
C SER A 311 23.19 16.14 9.52
N GLU A 312 22.62 16.58 8.40
CA GLU A 312 21.53 17.54 8.39
C GLU A 312 20.24 16.94 9.00
N LEU A 313 19.95 15.68 8.65
CA LEU A 313 18.83 14.95 9.24
C LEU A 313 19.00 14.79 10.75
N LEU A 314 20.16 14.37 11.22
CA LEU A 314 20.41 14.23 12.67
C LEU A 314 20.23 15.56 13.41
N THR A 315 20.66 16.67 12.82
CA THR A 315 20.43 18.01 13.39
C THR A 315 18.94 18.36 13.43
N LEU A 316 18.18 18.04 12.39
CA LEU A 316 16.72 18.23 12.38
C LEU A 316 16.06 17.38 13.48
N LEU A 317 16.42 16.11 13.60
CA LEU A 317 15.83 15.18 14.57
C LEU A 317 16.12 15.56 16.04
N GLU A 318 17.17 16.31 16.32
CA GLU A 318 17.38 16.92 17.64
C GLU A 318 16.22 17.85 18.06
N SER A 319 15.51 18.42 17.10
CA SER A 319 14.37 19.30 17.35
C SER A 319 13.01 18.58 17.29
N ILE A 320 12.80 17.70 16.29
CA ILE A 320 11.49 17.12 16.03
C ILE A 320 11.38 15.63 16.38
N GLY A 321 12.48 14.97 16.71
CA GLY A 321 12.53 13.50 16.84
C GLY A 321 11.59 12.94 17.91
N ASN A 322 11.28 13.70 18.96
CA ASN A 322 10.29 13.30 19.98
C ASN A 322 8.88 13.08 19.40
N PHE A 323 8.54 13.72 18.30
CA PHE A 323 7.24 13.57 17.63
C PHE A 323 7.27 12.48 16.57
N THR A 324 8.46 12.13 16.05
CA THR A 324 8.64 11.19 14.94
C THR A 324 8.37 9.76 15.40
N ARG A 325 7.45 9.10 14.72
CA ARG A 325 7.06 7.70 14.95
C ARG A 325 7.55 6.76 13.84
N HIS A 326 7.63 7.27 12.62
CA HIS A 326 8.03 6.50 11.46
C HIS A 326 9.09 7.29 10.69
N LEU A 327 10.24 6.67 10.46
CA LEU A 327 11.34 7.27 9.75
C LEU A 327 11.83 6.32 8.65
N THR A 328 11.63 6.72 7.40
CA THR A 328 12.14 6.00 6.23
C THR A 328 13.18 6.85 5.52
N VAL A 329 14.40 6.35 5.39
CA VAL A 329 15.52 7.09 4.81
C VAL A 329 16.18 6.29 3.70
N ILE A 330 16.34 6.92 2.54
CA ILE A 330 16.75 6.29 1.30
C ILE A 330 17.89 7.09 0.67
N LYS A 331 18.99 6.43 0.32
CA LYS A 331 20.18 7.05 -0.31
C LYS A 331 20.73 8.25 0.47
N GLY A 332 20.84 8.10 1.79
CA GLY A 332 21.46 9.10 2.64
C GLY A 332 22.98 9.17 2.43
N ARG A 333 23.50 10.38 2.24
CA ARG A 333 24.95 10.63 2.07
C ARG A 333 25.64 10.79 3.43
N GLY A 334 26.79 10.13 3.56
CA GLY A 334 27.57 10.11 4.79
C GLY A 334 27.15 9.00 5.74
N THR A 335 27.66 9.03 6.97
CA THR A 335 27.39 7.99 7.96
C THR A 335 26.18 8.37 8.81
N MET A 336 25.19 7.48 8.90
CA MET A 336 24.08 7.61 9.83
C MET A 336 24.48 7.01 11.19
N GLU A 337 24.59 7.86 12.20
CA GLU A 337 24.90 7.49 13.56
C GLU A 337 23.64 7.06 14.32
N ILE A 338 23.35 5.74 14.35
CA ILE A 338 22.13 5.20 14.93
C ILE A 338 22.01 5.52 16.43
N HIS A 339 23.13 5.57 17.16
CA HIS A 339 23.12 5.92 18.58
C HIS A 339 22.62 7.37 18.85
N ARG A 340 22.89 8.30 17.92
CA ARG A 340 22.31 9.67 17.98
C ARG A 340 20.84 9.65 17.68
N LEU A 341 20.43 8.87 16.67
CA LEU A 341 19.03 8.73 16.28
C LEU A 341 18.19 8.17 17.44
N ILE A 342 18.67 7.18 18.18
CA ILE A 342 17.99 6.63 19.37
C ILE A 342 17.75 7.74 20.40
N ARG A 343 18.75 8.59 20.66
CA ARG A 343 18.60 9.70 21.62
C ARG A 343 17.60 10.77 21.14
N CYS A 344 17.60 11.06 19.84
CA CYS A 344 16.71 12.08 19.28
C CYS A 344 15.27 11.59 19.13
N CYS A 345 15.07 10.30 18.82
CA CYS A 345 13.77 9.72 18.46
C CYS A 345 13.36 8.59 19.44
N PRO A 346 13.12 8.89 20.73
CA PRO A 346 12.82 7.86 21.72
C PRO A 346 11.48 7.14 21.49
N ASN A 347 10.59 7.74 20.72
CA ASN A 347 9.25 7.23 20.45
C ASN A 347 9.09 6.58 19.06
N LEU A 348 10.20 6.22 18.42
CA LEU A 348 10.18 5.65 17.07
C LEU A 348 9.58 4.24 17.08
N ILE A 349 8.65 3.99 16.17
CA ILE A 349 7.95 2.71 16.00
C ILE A 349 8.51 1.95 14.81
N ASP A 350 8.73 2.64 13.68
CA ASP A 350 9.29 2.04 12.46
C ASP A 350 10.48 2.84 11.97
N LEU A 351 11.52 2.11 11.58
CA LEU A 351 12.78 2.65 11.08
C LEU A 351 13.27 1.86 9.88
N ASP A 352 13.36 2.52 8.74
CA ASP A 352 13.76 1.91 7.49
C ASP A 352 14.97 2.61 6.90
N PHE A 353 16.02 1.85 6.61
CA PHE A 353 17.23 2.28 5.92
C PHE A 353 17.37 1.58 4.58
N TYR A 354 17.37 2.34 3.49
CA TYR A 354 17.53 1.81 2.14
C TYR A 354 18.70 2.48 1.41
N MET A 355 19.63 1.69 0.90
CA MET A 355 20.73 2.16 0.07
C MET A 355 21.52 3.31 0.72
N MET A 356 21.75 3.26 2.03
CA MET A 356 22.53 4.25 2.77
C MET A 356 24.02 4.09 2.45
N ASP A 357 24.79 5.20 2.45
CA ASP A 357 26.24 5.13 2.27
C ASP A 357 26.91 4.31 3.38
N SER A 358 26.54 4.53 4.63
CA SER A 358 27.06 3.81 5.80
C SER A 358 26.15 4.00 7.01
N LEU A 359 26.03 2.94 7.82
CA LEU A 359 25.39 2.96 9.12
C LEU A 359 26.44 2.67 10.20
N SER A 360 26.38 3.40 11.33
CA SER A 360 27.23 3.13 12.49
C SER A 360 26.41 3.00 13.75
N PHE A 361 26.71 1.99 14.54
CA PHE A 361 26.14 1.79 15.86
C PHE A 361 27.20 1.35 16.85
N SER A 362 27.34 2.11 17.94
CA SER A 362 28.28 1.85 19.03
C SER A 362 27.66 2.34 20.35
N GLY A 363 26.44 1.92 20.61
CA GLY A 363 25.68 2.33 21.80
C GLY A 363 25.44 1.16 22.75
N ASP A 364 25.04 1.50 23.98
CA ASP A 364 24.61 0.59 25.05
C ASP A 364 23.09 0.67 25.31
N HIS A 365 22.41 1.53 24.57
CA HIS A 365 20.96 1.72 24.65
C HIS A 365 20.33 1.48 23.29
N GLY A 366 19.18 0.78 23.27
CA GLY A 366 18.35 0.53 22.10
C GLY A 366 17.12 1.43 22.02
N PHE A 367 16.32 1.20 21.01
CA PHE A 367 15.00 1.81 20.90
C PHE A 367 14.03 1.18 21.89
N LEU A 368 13.21 1.98 22.56
CA LEU A 368 12.27 1.50 23.56
C LEU A 368 11.01 0.86 22.96
N ASP A 369 10.50 1.47 21.87
CA ASP A 369 9.20 1.13 21.29
C ASP A 369 9.28 0.67 19.82
N LEU A 370 10.49 0.38 19.31
CA LEU A 370 10.68 0.02 17.90
C LEU A 370 10.04 -1.33 17.60
N GLN A 371 9.08 -1.33 16.67
CA GLN A 371 8.36 -2.52 16.23
C GLN A 371 8.75 -2.98 14.83
N GLY A 372 9.19 -2.06 13.97
CA GLY A 372 9.67 -2.36 12.62
C GLY A 372 11.09 -1.85 12.41
N LEU A 373 11.98 -2.70 11.88
CA LEU A 373 13.34 -2.34 11.49
C LEU A 373 13.65 -2.97 10.12
N GLU A 374 13.95 -2.10 9.15
CA GLU A 374 14.42 -2.54 7.85
C GLU A 374 15.79 -1.94 7.53
N ILE A 375 16.75 -2.78 7.16
CA ILE A 375 18.10 -2.37 6.76
C ILE A 375 18.45 -3.10 5.45
N LEU A 376 18.19 -2.45 4.32
CA LEU A 376 18.39 -3.03 3.00
C LEU A 376 19.40 -2.21 2.18
N SER A 377 20.36 -2.91 1.58
CA SER A 377 21.44 -2.29 0.78
C SER A 377 22.17 -1.16 1.53
N SER A 378 22.36 -1.33 2.84
CA SER A 378 22.87 -0.31 3.74
C SER A 378 24.00 -0.89 4.61
N PRO A 379 25.28 -0.57 4.32
CA PRO A 379 26.41 -1.17 5.03
C PRO A 379 26.40 -0.82 6.52
N ILE A 380 26.43 -1.86 7.34
CA ILE A 380 26.64 -1.79 8.79
C ILE A 380 27.65 -2.84 9.20
N SER A 381 28.51 -2.55 10.18
CA SER A 381 29.46 -3.55 10.69
C SER A 381 28.73 -4.69 11.39
N GLN A 382 29.20 -5.92 11.26
CA GLN A 382 28.60 -7.09 11.91
C GLN A 382 28.45 -6.92 13.42
N PRO A 383 29.47 -6.45 14.18
CA PRO A 383 29.30 -6.18 15.60
C PRO A 383 28.26 -5.09 15.90
N GLY A 384 28.18 -4.06 15.03
CA GLY A 384 27.19 -3.00 15.16
C GLY A 384 25.76 -3.50 14.93
N LEU A 385 25.54 -4.32 13.90
CA LEU A 385 24.26 -4.94 13.63
C LEU A 385 23.80 -5.85 14.78
N ARG A 386 24.70 -6.76 15.23
CA ARG A 386 24.42 -7.67 16.34
C ARG A 386 24.05 -6.90 17.62
N ASN A 387 24.82 -5.87 17.95
CA ASN A 387 24.55 -5.04 19.12
C ASN A 387 23.22 -4.29 18.98
N LEU A 388 22.91 -3.70 17.82
CA LEU A 388 21.63 -3.04 17.56
C LEU A 388 20.44 -4.00 17.77
N LEU A 389 20.53 -5.20 17.20
CA LEU A 389 19.47 -6.21 17.33
C LEU A 389 19.32 -6.66 18.79
N SER A 390 20.44 -6.90 19.50
CA SER A 390 20.39 -7.32 20.92
C SER A 390 19.70 -6.31 21.83
N LEU A 391 19.66 -5.04 21.44
CA LEU A 391 19.02 -3.95 22.19
C LEU A 391 17.61 -3.59 21.66
N SER A 392 17.10 -4.30 20.64
CA SER A 392 15.81 -4.02 19.99
C SER A 392 14.82 -5.16 20.17
N THR A 393 14.51 -5.50 21.42
CA THR A 393 13.71 -6.68 21.79
C THR A 393 12.18 -6.51 21.58
N THR A 394 11.72 -5.30 21.27
CA THR A 394 10.31 -5.00 21.00
C THR A 394 9.90 -5.22 19.53
N LEU A 395 10.85 -5.66 18.70
CA LEU A 395 10.62 -5.85 17.26
C LEU A 395 9.53 -6.89 16.99
N LYS A 396 8.65 -6.50 16.06
CA LYS A 396 7.67 -7.36 15.41
C LYS A 396 8.05 -7.71 13.98
N ARG A 397 8.65 -6.74 13.28
CA ARG A 397 9.07 -6.89 11.88
C ARG A 397 10.56 -6.58 11.75
N LEU A 398 11.27 -7.48 11.11
CA LEU A 398 12.70 -7.38 10.87
C LEU A 398 13.00 -7.74 9.42
N ALA A 399 13.55 -6.79 8.64
CA ALA A 399 14.00 -7.03 7.30
C ALA A 399 15.47 -6.57 7.14
N ILE A 400 16.36 -7.49 6.79
CA ILE A 400 17.78 -7.18 6.67
C ILE A 400 18.37 -7.89 5.43
N ASP A 401 19.32 -7.24 4.76
CA ASP A 401 20.26 -7.90 3.88
C ASP A 401 21.64 -7.92 4.53
N SER A 402 22.18 -9.10 4.78
CA SER A 402 23.51 -9.22 5.38
C SER A 402 24.21 -10.49 4.94
N VAL A 403 25.22 -10.33 4.11
CA VAL A 403 26.09 -11.43 3.66
C VAL A 403 27.04 -11.93 4.75
N THR A 404 27.19 -11.19 5.84
CA THR A 404 28.14 -11.50 6.92
C THR A 404 27.50 -12.10 8.16
N PHE A 405 26.19 -12.02 8.29
CA PHE A 405 25.44 -12.53 9.45
C PHE A 405 25.36 -14.06 9.35
N THR A 406 25.72 -14.77 10.41
CA THR A 406 25.86 -16.24 10.42
C THR A 406 24.85 -16.91 11.34
N ASP A 407 24.69 -18.25 11.22
CA ASP A 407 23.90 -19.07 12.15
C ASP A 407 24.40 -18.91 13.61
N GLU A 408 25.72 -18.72 13.83
CA GLU A 408 26.28 -18.53 15.16
C GLU A 408 25.88 -17.17 15.75
N ASP A 409 25.92 -16.09 14.93
CA ASP A 409 25.45 -14.76 15.34
C ASP A 409 23.99 -14.81 15.73
N PHE A 410 23.20 -15.49 14.91
CA PHE A 410 21.76 -15.62 15.12
C PHE A 410 21.45 -16.44 16.35
N SER A 411 22.12 -17.57 16.52
CA SER A 411 21.98 -18.44 17.72
C SER A 411 22.33 -17.68 18.99
N THR A 412 23.46 -16.96 18.98
CA THR A 412 23.88 -16.17 20.13
C THR A 412 22.86 -15.09 20.50
N LEU A 413 22.38 -14.34 19.48
CA LEU A 413 21.38 -13.30 19.65
C LEU A 413 20.09 -13.86 20.29
N MET A 414 19.58 -14.99 19.79
CA MET A 414 18.34 -15.61 20.26
C MET A 414 18.49 -16.32 21.62
N ILE A 415 19.71 -16.65 22.04
CA ILE A 415 19.97 -17.17 23.40
C ILE A 415 20.07 -16.02 24.40
N GLU A 416 20.72 -14.92 24.03
CA GLU A 416 20.96 -13.78 24.91
C GLU A 416 19.71 -12.94 25.13
N LYS A 417 18.79 -12.92 24.18
CA LYS A 417 17.61 -12.05 24.16
C LYS A 417 16.34 -12.78 23.71
N ASP A 418 15.25 -12.40 24.30
CA ASP A 418 13.92 -12.90 23.97
C ASP A 418 13.25 -12.02 22.91
N PHE A 419 12.86 -12.61 21.79
CA PHE A 419 12.14 -11.98 20.69
C PHE A 419 10.69 -12.50 20.60
N TYR A 420 9.98 -12.47 21.72
CA TYR A 420 8.63 -13.04 21.80
C TYR A 420 7.60 -12.41 20.85
N HIS A 421 7.80 -11.14 20.46
CA HIS A 421 6.87 -10.37 19.63
C HIS A 421 7.21 -10.40 18.14
N LEU A 422 8.26 -11.12 17.74
CA LEU A 422 8.69 -11.13 16.34
C LEU A 422 7.70 -11.92 15.50
N GLU A 423 7.04 -11.19 14.58
CA GLU A 423 5.99 -11.70 13.69
C GLU A 423 6.52 -11.96 12.27
N ASP A 424 7.31 -11.03 11.73
CA ASP A 424 7.82 -11.08 10.36
C ASP A 424 9.34 -10.98 10.35
N VAL A 425 10.00 -11.95 9.73
CA VAL A 425 11.45 -11.99 9.58
C VAL A 425 11.83 -12.19 8.12
N TRP A 426 12.64 -11.25 7.59
CA TRP A 426 13.09 -11.27 6.22
C TRP A 426 14.60 -11.01 6.13
N PHE A 427 15.35 -12.01 5.69
CA PHE A 427 16.77 -11.84 5.32
C PHE A 427 16.92 -12.06 3.82
N THR A 428 17.13 -10.96 3.09
CA THR A 428 17.10 -11.00 1.62
C THR A 428 18.35 -11.59 0.99
N THR A 429 19.50 -11.34 1.59
CA THR A 429 20.81 -11.84 1.13
C THR A 429 21.58 -12.32 2.34
N ALA A 430 21.40 -13.56 2.71
CA ALA A 430 22.01 -14.14 3.91
C ALA A 430 22.53 -15.57 3.63
N PRO A 431 23.57 -15.72 2.80
CA PRO A 431 24.08 -17.02 2.38
C PRO A 431 24.70 -17.86 3.51
N ASN A 432 24.91 -17.26 4.68
CA ASN A 432 25.46 -17.92 5.86
C ASN A 432 24.38 -18.33 6.89
N LEU A 433 23.11 -18.09 6.57
CA LEU A 433 21.97 -18.62 7.36
C LEU A 433 21.46 -19.91 6.74
N SER A 434 21.29 -20.93 7.57
CA SER A 434 20.86 -22.26 7.15
C SER A 434 19.56 -22.70 7.84
N MET A 435 19.23 -23.98 7.70
CA MET A 435 18.13 -24.61 8.42
C MET A 435 18.23 -24.42 9.94
N ALA A 436 19.43 -24.35 10.50
CA ALA A 436 19.64 -24.13 11.93
C ALA A 436 19.01 -22.80 12.41
N SER A 437 19.17 -21.71 11.63
CA SER A 437 18.52 -20.43 11.95
C SER A 437 17.00 -20.51 11.84
N VAL A 438 16.47 -21.26 10.89
CA VAL A 438 15.01 -21.47 10.77
C VAL A 438 14.46 -22.21 12.00
N GLU A 439 15.12 -23.25 12.44
CA GLU A 439 14.71 -24.03 13.63
C GLU A 439 14.74 -23.18 14.89
N ILE A 440 15.78 -22.35 15.06
CA ILE A 440 15.90 -21.43 16.20
C ILE A 440 14.76 -20.42 16.20
N LEU A 441 14.44 -19.81 15.05
CA LEU A 441 13.31 -18.87 14.91
C LEU A 441 11.98 -19.53 15.26
N MET A 442 11.72 -20.72 14.73
CA MET A 442 10.46 -21.45 15.00
C MET A 442 10.33 -21.84 16.48
N ASP A 443 11.44 -22.06 17.18
CA ASP A 443 11.45 -22.44 18.60
C ASP A 443 11.35 -21.20 19.53
N ARG A 444 12.04 -20.12 19.20
CA ARG A 444 12.21 -18.94 20.06
C ARG A 444 11.22 -17.80 19.80
N CYS A 445 10.60 -17.76 18.62
CA CYS A 445 9.67 -16.70 18.22
C CYS A 445 8.22 -17.25 18.11
N PRO A 446 7.46 -17.31 19.22
CA PRO A 446 6.13 -17.94 19.23
C PRO A 446 5.09 -17.22 18.39
N GLU A 447 5.25 -15.91 18.15
CA GLU A 447 4.34 -15.08 17.35
C GLU A 447 4.71 -15.04 15.86
N LEU A 448 5.75 -15.79 15.43
CA LEU A 448 6.23 -15.76 14.05
C LEU A 448 5.15 -16.20 13.06
N GLN A 449 4.85 -15.31 12.10
CA GLN A 449 3.81 -15.47 11.07
C GLN A 449 4.40 -15.58 9.67
N SER A 450 5.53 -14.91 9.42
CA SER A 450 6.15 -14.86 8.10
C SER A 450 7.67 -14.99 8.20
N LEU A 451 8.21 -15.85 7.34
CA LEU A 451 9.65 -16.01 7.17
C LEU A 451 9.96 -15.90 5.67
N GLY A 452 10.69 -14.85 5.31
CA GLY A 452 10.84 -14.45 3.92
C GLY A 452 12.24 -14.49 3.37
N GLN A 453 12.24 -14.57 2.05
CA GLN A 453 13.36 -14.67 1.10
C GLN A 453 14.34 -15.81 1.38
N LEU A 454 13.80 -16.99 1.68
CA LEU A 454 14.60 -18.20 1.92
C LEU A 454 15.51 -18.57 0.73
N SER A 455 15.21 -18.09 -0.47
CA SER A 455 16.09 -18.21 -1.64
C SER A 455 17.44 -17.48 -1.49
N GLY A 456 17.52 -16.50 -0.59
CA GLY A 456 18.76 -15.79 -0.23
C GLY A 456 19.59 -16.46 0.85
N TRP A 457 19.10 -17.56 1.44
CA TRP A 457 19.73 -18.33 2.49
C TRP A 457 20.44 -19.55 1.92
N SER A 458 21.27 -20.23 2.74
CA SER A 458 21.89 -21.50 2.38
C SER A 458 20.89 -22.66 2.55
N LEU A 459 19.75 -22.58 1.82
CA LEU A 459 18.69 -23.57 1.82
C LEU A 459 18.46 -24.10 0.41
N THR A 460 18.26 -25.41 0.30
CA THR A 460 17.86 -26.06 -0.96
C THR A 460 16.35 -26.01 -1.15
N PRO A 461 15.83 -26.16 -2.39
CA PRO A 461 14.39 -26.32 -2.61
C PRO A 461 13.77 -27.50 -1.85
N ASP A 462 14.54 -28.57 -1.62
CA ASP A 462 14.11 -29.74 -0.85
C ASP A 462 13.93 -29.40 0.64
N ASP A 463 14.82 -28.57 1.21
CA ASP A 463 14.70 -28.08 2.59
C ASP A 463 13.42 -27.27 2.76
N VAL A 464 13.10 -26.37 1.82
CA VAL A 464 11.89 -25.57 1.85
C VAL A 464 10.63 -26.46 1.71
N THR A 465 10.69 -27.49 0.89
CA THR A 465 9.61 -28.45 0.73
C THR A 465 9.39 -29.27 2.02
N LEU A 466 10.47 -29.68 2.66
CA LEU A 466 10.44 -30.36 3.95
C LEU A 466 9.82 -29.47 5.03
N LEU A 467 10.26 -28.21 5.13
CA LEU A 467 9.69 -27.22 6.06
C LEU A 467 8.18 -27.05 5.87
N ARG A 468 7.72 -26.91 4.63
CA ARG A 468 6.28 -26.82 4.34
C ARG A 468 5.52 -28.06 4.81
N GLY A 469 6.11 -29.23 4.64
CA GLY A 469 5.56 -30.50 5.16
C GLY A 469 5.43 -30.49 6.69
N ILE A 470 6.47 -30.07 7.39
CA ILE A 470 6.49 -29.93 8.87
C ILE A 470 5.43 -28.95 9.33
N LEU A 471 5.38 -27.74 8.75
CA LEU A 471 4.41 -26.70 9.11
C LEU A 471 2.97 -27.19 8.94
N LYS A 472 2.69 -27.90 7.86
CA LYS A 472 1.38 -28.51 7.61
C LYS A 472 1.04 -29.57 8.66
N SER A 473 2.00 -30.45 9.01
CA SER A 473 1.79 -31.50 10.02
C SER A 473 1.56 -30.94 11.42
N CYS A 474 2.20 -29.81 11.75
CA CYS A 474 2.07 -29.12 13.04
C CYS A 474 0.89 -28.13 13.09
N ASN A 475 0.10 -28.00 12.01
CA ASN A 475 -0.97 -26.99 11.87
C ASN A 475 -0.49 -25.57 12.18
N SER A 476 0.71 -25.21 11.70
CA SER A 476 1.30 -23.90 11.88
C SER A 476 0.77 -22.90 10.84
N SER A 477 0.58 -21.63 11.26
CA SER A 477 0.20 -20.52 10.37
C SER A 477 1.41 -19.83 9.71
N LEU A 478 2.64 -20.29 9.98
CA LEU A 478 3.85 -19.68 9.43
C LEU A 478 3.87 -19.76 7.90
N VAL A 479 3.99 -18.60 7.27
CA VAL A 479 4.12 -18.47 5.82
C VAL A 479 5.59 -18.42 5.46
N LEU A 480 6.01 -19.32 4.57
CA LEU A 480 7.35 -19.32 3.98
C LEU A 480 7.28 -18.65 2.62
N SER A 481 7.93 -17.54 2.46
CA SER A 481 7.95 -16.82 1.19
C SER A 481 9.30 -16.95 0.50
N PRO A 482 9.33 -17.47 -0.73
CA PRO A 482 10.50 -17.38 -1.60
C PRO A 482 10.56 -16.04 -2.34
N ALA A 483 9.45 -15.28 -2.39
CA ALA A 483 9.32 -14.07 -3.19
C ALA A 483 9.96 -12.83 -2.55
N SER A 484 10.32 -11.86 -3.39
CA SER A 484 10.83 -10.54 -2.98
C SER A 484 9.79 -9.76 -2.18
N ILE A 485 10.23 -9.01 -1.17
CA ILE A 485 9.41 -8.04 -0.42
C ILE A 485 9.11 -6.79 -1.27
N PHE A 486 9.84 -6.56 -2.34
CA PHE A 486 9.64 -5.37 -3.14
C PHE A 486 8.28 -5.44 -3.85
N PRO A 487 7.38 -4.47 -3.59
CA PRO A 487 6.15 -4.29 -4.33
C PRO A 487 6.42 -3.95 -5.79
#